data_8ba21c6a24e2884966106a9dbb830d6d
#
_entry.id   8ba21c6a24e2884966106a9dbb830d6d
#
_cell.length_a   1.000
_cell.length_b   1.000
_cell.length_c   1.000
_cell.angle_alpha   90.00
_cell.angle_beta   90.00
_cell.angle_gamma   90.00
#
_symmetry.space_group_name_H-M   'P 1'
#
loop_
_entity.id
_entity.type
_entity.pdbx_description
1 polymer ?
#
loop_
_entity_poly.entity_id
_entity_poly.type
_entity_poly.pdbx_seq_one_letter_code
_entity_poly.pdbx_strand_id
1 'polypeptide(L)'
;MLTPDEVNGYAGLMAAPWDELSERILRDMVRRIVKAGKITSTAEWQSFRAQALGASRAYLLRQMQAIAQELGPQEAAVFARAMQQAYNKDLRDAAATGRSLTPLGDSEEAQQLLESGYRRTMNTLYNLTQTRAVMGNQNMVETTQRQLAYYLDMAHMDAASGAFSSDDAARRALNALAANGVGAITYPSGHVDSLDVVVLRATRTGINQTAGEITRHNADQLDCDLMELDAHVGARTGDGGQDLTNHSWWQGQIVSRSGKHGYLSLDDIGYGDVRGFMGANCAHNWSMYWEGASVRSYTPERLAAINAATVTYNGKDIGRYKATQMQRAQERQIRADKRAFLVARESGQKDAEKAAADKLAASRAKLKDFLSQTGLHQYQLRESVPGFGRSEAASAAAQAKK
;
A
#
# COMPACT_ATOMS: atom_id res chain seq x y z
N MET A 1 -8.59 -8.90 17.95
CA MET A 1 -8.14 -8.64 16.55
C MET A 1 -7.68 -7.19 16.36
N LEU A 2 -6.82 -6.92 15.35
CA LEU A 2 -6.40 -5.55 14.99
C LEU A 2 -7.47 -4.86 14.15
N THR A 3 -7.71 -3.58 14.39
CA THR A 3 -8.56 -2.77 13.52
C THR A 3 -7.84 -2.43 12.20
N PRO A 4 -8.57 -2.09 11.12
CA PRO A 4 -7.95 -1.67 9.86
C PRO A 4 -6.97 -0.50 10.00
N ASP A 5 -7.23 0.45 10.91
CA ASP A 5 -6.34 1.59 11.16
C ASP A 5 -5.06 1.18 11.89
N GLU A 6 -5.14 0.26 12.85
CA GLU A 6 -3.97 -0.32 13.52
C GLU A 6 -3.08 -1.08 12.53
N VAL A 7 -3.68 -1.92 11.67
CA VAL A 7 -2.94 -2.63 10.61
C VAL A 7 -2.26 -1.66 9.65
N ASN A 8 -2.96 -0.60 9.24
CA ASN A 8 -2.40 0.45 8.37
C ASN A 8 -1.25 1.21 9.05
N GLY A 9 -1.36 1.48 10.35
CA GLY A 9 -0.32 2.15 11.14
C GLY A 9 0.97 1.32 11.18
N TYR A 10 0.88 0.05 11.55
CA TYR A 10 2.03 -0.85 11.58
C TYR A 10 2.63 -1.08 10.19
N ALA A 11 1.79 -1.29 9.17
CA ALA A 11 2.26 -1.45 7.80
C ALA A 11 2.98 -0.19 7.27
N GLY A 12 2.52 1.00 7.63
CA GLY A 12 3.18 2.25 7.29
C GLY A 12 4.57 2.39 7.93
N LEU A 13 4.72 1.95 9.19
CA LEU A 13 6.03 1.93 9.85
C LEU A 13 7.02 0.97 9.18
N MET A 14 6.55 -0.20 8.75
CA MET A 14 7.37 -1.17 8.02
C MET A 14 7.68 -0.72 6.58
N ALA A 15 6.84 0.10 5.97
CA ALA A 15 7.03 0.59 4.61
C ALA A 15 7.98 1.80 4.53
N ALA A 16 8.17 2.56 5.61
CA ALA A 16 8.90 3.81 5.60
C ALA A 16 10.32 3.73 4.99
N PRO A 17 11.15 2.73 5.30
CA PRO A 17 12.49 2.62 4.71
C PRO A 17 12.47 2.34 3.20
N TRP A 18 11.48 1.58 2.73
CA TRP A 18 11.28 1.32 1.29
C TRP A 18 10.85 2.58 0.53
N ASP A 19 10.14 3.45 1.22
CA ASP A 19 9.79 4.77 0.70
C ASP A 19 11.05 5.60 0.46
N GLU A 20 12.03 5.59 1.36
CA GLU A 20 13.32 6.26 1.17
C GLU A 20 14.11 5.66 -0.03
N LEU A 21 14.06 4.34 -0.21
CA LEU A 21 14.63 3.68 -1.38
C LEU A 21 14.00 4.22 -2.67
N SER A 22 12.66 4.29 -2.70
CA SER A 22 11.93 4.81 -3.85
C SER A 22 12.37 6.23 -4.21
N GLU A 23 12.57 7.10 -3.23
CA GLU A 23 13.06 8.45 -3.45
C GLU A 23 14.49 8.48 -4.03
N ARG A 24 15.40 7.70 -3.45
CA ARG A 24 16.80 7.64 -3.93
C ARG A 24 16.86 7.19 -5.40
N ILE A 25 16.04 6.20 -5.76
CA ILE A 25 15.94 5.71 -7.14
C ILE A 25 15.34 6.78 -8.05
N LEU A 26 14.27 7.44 -7.62
CA LEU A 26 13.65 8.53 -8.37
C LEU A 26 14.65 9.62 -8.71
N ARG A 27 15.45 10.07 -7.75
CA ARG A 27 16.51 11.07 -7.96
C ARG A 27 17.58 10.60 -8.94
N ASP A 28 18.02 9.33 -8.87
CA ASP A 28 18.97 8.76 -9.83
C ASP A 28 18.39 8.78 -11.26
N MET A 29 17.12 8.39 -11.42
CA MET A 29 16.44 8.42 -12.72
C MET A 29 16.32 9.85 -13.26
N VAL A 30 15.94 10.83 -12.44
CA VAL A 30 15.82 12.25 -12.83
C VAL A 30 17.12 12.74 -13.43
N ARG A 31 18.26 12.53 -12.75
CA ARG A 31 19.58 13.00 -13.22
C ARG A 31 19.95 12.40 -14.58
N ARG A 32 19.61 11.12 -14.81
CA ARG A 32 19.88 10.45 -16.10
C ARG A 32 18.98 10.95 -17.21
N ILE A 33 17.70 11.18 -16.94
CA ILE A 33 16.73 11.70 -17.91
C ILE A 33 17.10 13.12 -18.33
N VAL A 34 17.51 13.99 -17.40
CA VAL A 34 17.99 15.35 -17.72
C VAL A 34 19.19 15.31 -18.67
N LYS A 35 20.13 14.37 -18.45
CA LYS A 35 21.26 14.18 -19.35
C LYS A 35 20.84 13.67 -20.72
N ALA A 36 19.90 12.71 -20.78
CA ALA A 36 19.40 12.15 -22.02
C ALA A 36 18.78 13.21 -22.94
N GLY A 37 18.03 14.16 -22.40
CA GLY A 37 17.42 15.25 -23.15
C GLY A 37 18.42 16.24 -23.78
N LYS A 38 19.72 16.17 -23.44
CA LYS A 38 20.80 17.02 -24.00
C LYS A 38 21.57 16.35 -25.12
N ILE A 39 21.34 15.05 -25.36
CA ILE A 39 22.08 14.27 -26.36
C ILE A 39 21.29 14.21 -27.66
N THR A 40 21.84 14.73 -28.74
CA THR A 40 21.20 14.71 -30.07
C THR A 40 21.89 13.76 -31.05
N SER A 41 23.17 13.43 -30.81
CA SER A 41 23.93 12.49 -31.64
C SER A 41 23.53 11.03 -31.35
N THR A 42 23.21 10.27 -32.39
CA THR A 42 22.84 8.85 -32.29
C THR A 42 23.97 7.98 -31.72
N ALA A 43 25.20 8.23 -32.12
CA ALA A 43 26.35 7.45 -31.63
C ALA A 43 26.62 7.72 -30.13
N GLU A 44 26.59 8.99 -29.73
CA GLU A 44 26.69 9.38 -28.32
C GLU A 44 25.54 8.83 -27.51
N TRP A 45 24.32 8.84 -28.05
CA TRP A 45 23.14 8.31 -27.43
C TRP A 45 23.26 6.81 -27.10
N GLN A 46 23.67 5.99 -28.08
CA GLN A 46 23.80 4.54 -27.84
C GLN A 46 24.78 4.24 -26.71
N SER A 47 25.95 4.91 -26.72
CA SER A 47 26.94 4.77 -25.65
C SER A 47 26.39 5.23 -24.28
N PHE A 48 25.78 6.40 -24.22
CA PHE A 48 25.21 6.96 -23.00
C PHE A 48 24.11 6.06 -22.46
N ARG A 49 23.17 5.58 -23.31
CA ARG A 49 22.07 4.74 -22.92
C ARG A 49 22.54 3.43 -22.26
N ALA A 50 23.51 2.77 -22.87
CA ALA A 50 24.08 1.54 -22.32
C ALA A 50 24.73 1.77 -20.95
N GLN A 51 25.55 2.83 -20.84
CA GLN A 51 26.20 3.20 -19.59
C GLN A 51 25.21 3.62 -18.52
N ALA A 52 24.18 4.41 -18.86
CA ALA A 52 23.18 4.89 -17.92
C ALA A 52 22.36 3.72 -17.33
N LEU A 53 21.94 2.77 -18.15
CA LEU A 53 21.20 1.59 -17.70
C LEU A 53 22.06 0.68 -16.83
N GLY A 54 23.31 0.40 -17.22
CA GLY A 54 24.24 -0.40 -16.43
C GLY A 54 24.55 0.22 -15.06
N ALA A 55 24.84 1.51 -15.03
CA ALA A 55 25.14 2.24 -13.80
C ALA A 55 23.91 2.36 -12.89
N SER A 56 22.71 2.56 -13.45
CA SER A 56 21.46 2.59 -12.67
C SER A 56 21.14 1.23 -12.08
N ARG A 57 21.33 0.13 -12.84
CA ARG A 57 21.18 -1.23 -12.32
C ARG A 57 22.10 -1.51 -11.13
N ALA A 58 23.38 -1.17 -11.27
CA ALA A 58 24.36 -1.34 -10.19
C ALA A 58 24.03 -0.48 -8.97
N TYR A 59 23.56 0.75 -9.16
CA TYR A 59 23.10 1.63 -8.10
C TYR A 59 21.90 1.02 -7.36
N LEU A 60 20.89 0.59 -8.09
CA LEU A 60 19.69 -0.03 -7.55
C LEU A 60 20.02 -1.24 -6.68
N LEU A 61 20.84 -2.17 -7.18
CA LEU A 61 21.25 -3.36 -6.45
C LEU A 61 21.98 -3.02 -5.15
N ARG A 62 22.88 -2.05 -5.16
CA ARG A 62 23.57 -1.59 -3.93
C ARG A 62 22.61 -0.99 -2.92
N GLN A 63 21.66 -0.17 -3.35
CA GLN A 63 20.66 0.42 -2.45
C GLN A 63 19.77 -0.67 -1.82
N MET A 64 19.37 -1.66 -2.59
CA MET A 64 18.57 -2.79 -2.10
C MET A 64 19.33 -3.65 -1.09
N GLN A 65 20.62 -3.92 -1.32
CA GLN A 65 21.46 -4.62 -0.37
C GLN A 65 21.62 -3.85 0.96
N ALA A 66 21.86 -2.55 0.89
CA ALA A 66 21.97 -1.70 2.07
C ALA A 66 20.71 -1.75 2.92
N ILE A 67 19.55 -1.59 2.29
CA ILE A 67 18.26 -1.70 2.98
C ILE A 67 18.07 -3.08 3.60
N ALA A 68 18.32 -4.16 2.87
CA ALA A 68 18.18 -5.52 3.39
C ALA A 68 19.04 -5.79 4.64
N GLN A 69 20.18 -5.10 4.77
CA GLN A 69 21.06 -5.20 5.94
C GLN A 69 20.62 -4.34 7.12
N GLU A 70 20.01 -3.19 6.86
CA GLU A 70 19.65 -2.21 7.90
C GLU A 70 18.28 -2.50 8.54
N LEU A 71 17.35 -3.13 7.82
CA LEU A 71 15.93 -3.15 8.18
C LEU A 71 15.51 -4.28 9.12
N GLY A 72 16.14 -5.44 9.08
CA GLY A 72 15.65 -6.65 9.75
C GLY A 72 15.22 -6.48 11.22
N PRO A 73 16.03 -5.89 12.12
CA PRO A 73 15.67 -5.79 13.53
C PRO A 73 14.51 -4.82 13.83
N GLN A 74 14.43 -3.68 13.10
CA GLN A 74 13.39 -2.67 13.34
C GLN A 74 12.02 -3.15 12.87
N GLU A 75 11.95 -3.76 11.69
CA GLU A 75 10.73 -4.31 11.14
C GLU A 75 10.22 -5.50 11.93
N ALA A 76 11.12 -6.38 12.39
CA ALA A 76 10.78 -7.46 13.28
C ALA A 76 10.15 -6.95 14.58
N ALA A 77 10.71 -5.90 15.17
CA ALA A 77 10.15 -5.28 16.38
C ALA A 77 8.78 -4.63 16.14
N VAL A 78 8.56 -3.99 14.98
CA VAL A 78 7.25 -3.42 14.60
C VAL A 78 6.23 -4.54 14.39
N PHE A 79 6.62 -5.61 13.67
CA PHE A 79 5.76 -6.75 13.42
C PHE A 79 5.39 -7.47 14.72
N ALA A 80 6.36 -7.73 15.59
CA ALA A 80 6.13 -8.34 16.91
C ALA A 80 5.17 -7.52 17.77
N ARG A 81 5.30 -6.18 17.78
CA ARG A 81 4.35 -5.31 18.50
C ARG A 81 2.93 -5.42 17.95
N ALA A 82 2.76 -5.50 16.63
CA ALA A 82 1.45 -5.72 16.03
C ALA A 82 0.85 -7.05 16.47
N MET A 83 1.63 -8.12 16.47
CA MET A 83 1.19 -9.45 16.92
C MET A 83 0.88 -9.48 18.41
N GLN A 84 1.71 -8.86 19.24
CA GLN A 84 1.44 -8.75 20.69
C GLN A 84 0.13 -7.99 20.95
N GLN A 85 -0.15 -6.94 20.20
CA GLN A 85 -1.41 -6.20 20.34
C GLN A 85 -2.61 -7.04 19.91
N ALA A 86 -2.50 -7.82 18.83
CA ALA A 86 -3.55 -8.75 18.40
C ALA A 86 -3.81 -9.81 19.48
N TYR A 87 -2.74 -10.43 19.96
CA TYR A 87 -2.80 -11.48 21.00
C TYR A 87 -3.43 -10.98 22.30
N ASN A 88 -3.08 -9.77 22.74
CA ASN A 88 -3.68 -9.16 23.93
C ASN A 88 -5.20 -8.94 23.81
N LYS A 89 -5.70 -8.80 22.59
CA LYS A 89 -7.16 -8.76 22.35
C LYS A 89 -7.77 -10.15 22.47
N ASP A 90 -7.12 -11.18 21.95
CA ASP A 90 -7.56 -12.58 22.13
C ASP A 90 -7.58 -13.01 23.60
N LEU A 91 -6.56 -12.62 24.38
CA LEU A 91 -6.53 -12.84 25.84
C LEU A 91 -7.76 -12.24 26.54
N ARG A 92 -8.13 -11.01 26.17
CA ARG A 92 -9.28 -10.34 26.75
C ARG A 92 -10.60 -11.01 26.34
N ASP A 93 -10.73 -11.42 25.07
CA ASP A 93 -11.91 -12.09 24.56
C ASP A 93 -12.12 -13.45 25.26
N ALA A 94 -11.04 -14.23 25.45
CA ALA A 94 -11.07 -15.47 26.19
C ALA A 94 -11.45 -15.24 27.68
N ALA A 95 -10.80 -14.29 28.35
CA ALA A 95 -11.07 -13.96 29.75
C ALA A 95 -12.50 -13.48 29.98
N ALA A 96 -13.08 -12.72 29.06
CA ALA A 96 -14.47 -12.25 29.13
C ALA A 96 -15.48 -13.39 29.10
N THR A 97 -15.09 -14.57 28.58
CA THR A 97 -15.92 -15.79 28.56
C THR A 97 -15.50 -16.83 29.62
N GLY A 98 -14.66 -16.42 30.59
CA GLY A 98 -14.18 -17.29 31.66
C GLY A 98 -13.11 -18.31 31.23
N ARG A 99 -12.46 -18.09 30.09
CA ARG A 99 -11.42 -18.94 29.54
C ARG A 99 -10.05 -18.31 29.71
N SER A 100 -9.01 -19.15 29.71
CA SER A 100 -7.62 -18.70 29.87
C SER A 100 -6.79 -19.13 28.67
N LEU A 101 -6.04 -18.19 28.11
CA LEU A 101 -5.01 -18.45 27.11
C LEU A 101 -3.62 -18.27 27.72
N THR A 102 -2.68 -19.07 27.29
CA THR A 102 -1.27 -18.87 27.61
C THR A 102 -0.78 -17.54 27.00
N PRO A 103 -0.06 -16.67 27.74
CA PRO A 103 0.51 -15.46 27.17
C PRO A 103 1.39 -15.74 25.94
N LEU A 104 1.44 -14.78 24.97
CA LEU A 104 2.23 -14.97 23.74
C LEU A 104 3.69 -15.33 24.01
N GLY A 105 4.30 -14.72 25.04
CA GLY A 105 5.69 -14.98 25.41
C GLY A 105 5.95 -16.41 25.93
N ASP A 106 4.92 -17.09 26.40
CA ASP A 106 4.98 -18.43 27.01
C ASP A 106 4.38 -19.50 26.07
N SER A 107 3.86 -19.14 24.90
CA SER A 107 3.34 -20.06 23.89
C SER A 107 4.36 -20.22 22.75
N GLU A 108 5.03 -21.39 22.71
CA GLU A 108 6.04 -21.67 21.68
C GLU A 108 5.41 -21.69 20.29
N GLU A 109 4.24 -22.28 20.14
CA GLU A 109 3.53 -22.38 18.86
C GLU A 109 3.11 -20.98 18.34
N ALA A 110 2.60 -20.12 19.21
CA ALA A 110 2.23 -18.76 18.83
C ALA A 110 3.46 -17.92 18.43
N GLN A 111 4.59 -18.12 19.11
CA GLN A 111 5.87 -17.48 18.72
C GLN A 111 6.37 -18.01 17.37
N GLN A 112 6.26 -19.32 17.08
CA GLN A 112 6.60 -19.90 15.78
C GLN A 112 5.70 -19.33 14.66
N LEU A 113 4.41 -19.14 14.90
CA LEU A 113 3.50 -18.49 13.96
C LEU A 113 3.89 -17.03 13.69
N LEU A 114 4.24 -16.27 14.73
CA LEU A 114 4.75 -14.92 14.61
C LEU A 114 6.00 -14.87 13.73
N GLU A 115 6.98 -15.71 14.03
CA GLU A 115 8.25 -15.75 13.31
C GLU A 115 8.06 -16.18 11.84
N SER A 116 7.26 -17.22 11.60
CA SER A 116 6.95 -17.67 10.23
C SER A 116 6.19 -16.64 9.42
N GLY A 117 5.24 -15.93 10.05
CA GLY A 117 4.50 -14.84 9.44
C GLY A 117 5.39 -13.65 9.08
N TYR A 118 6.29 -13.26 9.99
CA TYR A 118 7.31 -12.25 9.72
C TYR A 118 8.20 -12.66 8.53
N ARG A 119 8.75 -13.87 8.56
CA ARG A 119 9.58 -14.40 7.47
C ARG A 119 8.84 -14.42 6.14
N ARG A 120 7.57 -14.84 6.09
CA ARG A 120 6.75 -14.82 4.87
C ARG A 120 6.57 -13.39 4.34
N THR A 121 6.27 -12.45 5.23
CA THR A 121 6.09 -11.04 4.87
C THR A 121 7.39 -10.48 4.29
N MET A 122 8.52 -10.67 4.95
CA MET A 122 9.82 -10.21 4.49
C MET A 122 10.27 -10.92 3.20
N ASN A 123 10.06 -12.22 3.08
CA ASN A 123 10.35 -12.96 1.84
C ASN A 123 9.52 -12.44 0.67
N THR A 124 8.26 -12.07 0.89
CA THR A 124 7.45 -11.42 -0.15
C THR A 124 8.10 -10.11 -0.59
N LEU A 125 8.54 -9.26 0.35
CA LEU A 125 9.21 -8.01 0.04
C LEU A 125 10.54 -8.23 -0.68
N TYR A 126 11.37 -9.16 -0.22
CA TYR A 126 12.65 -9.50 -0.87
C TYR A 126 12.46 -10.12 -2.25
N ASN A 127 11.47 -10.99 -2.43
CA ASN A 127 11.16 -11.56 -3.73
C ASN A 127 10.70 -10.51 -4.73
N LEU A 128 9.93 -9.52 -4.30
CA LEU A 128 9.53 -8.39 -5.13
C LEU A 128 10.72 -7.55 -5.59
N THR A 129 11.80 -7.50 -4.82
CA THR A 129 12.98 -6.69 -5.08
C THR A 129 14.13 -7.44 -5.73
N GLN A 130 14.35 -8.73 -5.46
CA GLN A 130 15.59 -9.46 -5.80
C GLN A 130 15.41 -10.63 -6.77
N THR A 131 14.23 -11.21 -6.93
CA THR A 131 14.04 -12.40 -7.76
C THR A 131 13.07 -12.17 -8.92
N ARG A 132 13.21 -12.98 -9.98
CA ARG A 132 12.21 -13.03 -11.05
C ARG A 132 10.88 -13.47 -10.46
N ALA A 133 9.85 -12.67 -10.71
CA ALA A 133 8.51 -13.02 -10.25
C ALA A 133 8.03 -14.31 -10.91
N VAL A 134 7.50 -15.19 -10.10
CA VAL A 134 6.75 -16.35 -10.55
C VAL A 134 5.47 -15.85 -11.23
N MET A 135 5.05 -16.48 -12.31
CA MET A 135 3.82 -16.15 -13.07
C MET A 135 3.86 -14.92 -13.99
N GLY A 136 4.97 -14.63 -14.65
CA GLY A 136 5.02 -13.59 -15.69
C GLY A 136 5.08 -12.16 -15.21
N ASN A 137 5.10 -11.92 -13.90
CA ASN A 137 5.41 -10.61 -13.32
C ASN A 137 6.90 -10.33 -13.40
N GLN A 138 7.28 -9.07 -13.56
CA GLN A 138 8.68 -8.66 -13.54
C GLN A 138 9.02 -8.08 -12.18
N ASN A 139 10.20 -8.44 -11.67
CA ASN A 139 10.68 -7.91 -10.41
C ASN A 139 11.02 -6.41 -10.50
N MET A 140 11.27 -5.78 -9.36
CA MET A 140 11.57 -4.36 -9.25
C MET A 140 12.76 -3.94 -10.15
N VAL A 141 13.83 -4.73 -10.22
CA VAL A 141 15.02 -4.37 -11.02
C VAL A 141 14.66 -4.29 -12.49
N GLU A 142 13.98 -5.29 -13.02
CA GLU A 142 13.57 -5.34 -14.43
C GLU A 142 12.53 -4.26 -14.75
N THR A 143 11.55 -4.06 -13.87
CA THR A 143 10.52 -3.03 -14.05
C THR A 143 11.12 -1.63 -14.03
N THR A 144 11.98 -1.33 -13.05
CA THR A 144 12.66 -0.02 -12.95
C THR A 144 13.59 0.21 -14.14
N GLN A 145 14.32 -0.81 -14.62
CA GLN A 145 15.20 -0.68 -15.77
C GLN A 145 14.42 -0.41 -17.07
N ARG A 146 13.29 -1.09 -17.28
CA ARG A 146 12.42 -0.80 -18.44
C ARG A 146 11.83 0.60 -18.37
N GLN A 147 11.38 0.99 -17.21
CA GLN A 147 10.82 2.32 -16.98
C GLN A 147 11.89 3.40 -17.25
N LEU A 148 13.11 3.23 -16.75
CA LEU A 148 14.20 4.14 -17.04
C LEU A 148 14.54 4.18 -18.53
N ALA A 149 14.67 3.01 -19.18
CA ALA A 149 14.93 2.95 -20.62
C ALA A 149 13.88 3.72 -21.41
N TYR A 150 12.61 3.51 -21.11
CA TYR A 150 11.50 4.22 -21.77
C TYR A 150 11.63 5.75 -21.61
N TYR A 151 11.91 6.26 -20.42
CA TYR A 151 12.03 7.70 -20.20
C TYR A 151 13.31 8.31 -20.80
N LEU A 152 14.41 7.55 -20.81
CA LEU A 152 15.62 7.96 -21.51
C LEU A 152 15.37 8.08 -23.01
N ASP A 153 14.75 7.06 -23.62
CA ASP A 153 14.42 7.03 -25.04
C ASP A 153 13.44 8.18 -25.38
N MET A 154 12.43 8.41 -24.56
CA MET A 154 11.46 9.51 -24.73
C MET A 154 12.16 10.87 -24.73
N ALA A 155 13.01 11.14 -23.74
CA ALA A 155 13.71 12.42 -23.63
C ALA A 155 14.68 12.63 -24.81
N HIS A 156 15.41 11.58 -25.23
CA HIS A 156 16.31 11.65 -26.39
C HIS A 156 15.56 11.86 -27.70
N MET A 157 14.50 11.09 -27.96
CA MET A 157 13.72 11.20 -29.21
C MET A 157 13.07 12.57 -29.35
N ASP A 158 12.52 13.11 -28.28
CA ASP A 158 11.94 14.46 -28.26
C ASP A 158 13.02 15.52 -28.57
N ALA A 159 14.21 15.44 -27.98
CA ALA A 159 15.32 16.35 -28.23
C ALA A 159 15.87 16.19 -29.66
N ALA A 160 16.10 14.94 -30.11
CA ALA A 160 16.69 14.67 -31.43
C ALA A 160 15.74 15.02 -32.58
N SER A 161 14.43 15.02 -32.35
CA SER A 161 13.44 15.44 -33.35
C SER A 161 13.54 16.92 -33.74
N GLY A 162 14.19 17.76 -32.91
CA GLY A 162 14.21 19.19 -33.05
C GLY A 162 12.88 19.90 -32.75
N ALA A 163 11.84 19.18 -32.43
CA ALA A 163 10.50 19.71 -32.12
C ALA A 163 10.43 20.34 -30.71
N PHE A 164 11.33 19.92 -29.82
CA PHE A 164 11.36 20.35 -28.42
C PHE A 164 12.76 20.85 -28.04
N SER A 165 12.83 21.85 -27.16
CA SER A 165 14.07 22.18 -26.49
C SER A 165 14.55 21.00 -25.62
N SER A 166 15.84 20.94 -25.31
CA SER A 166 16.37 19.90 -24.40
C SER A 166 15.65 19.87 -23.05
N ASP A 167 15.31 21.05 -22.53
CA ASP A 167 14.59 21.16 -21.26
C ASP A 167 13.14 20.71 -21.36
N ASP A 168 12.45 20.98 -22.47
CA ASP A 168 11.09 20.50 -22.71
C ASP A 168 11.04 18.98 -22.92
N ALA A 169 11.99 18.42 -23.67
CA ALA A 169 12.14 17.00 -23.88
C ALA A 169 12.34 16.26 -22.54
N ALA A 170 13.28 16.71 -21.73
CA ALA A 170 13.49 16.16 -20.38
C ALA A 170 12.23 16.33 -19.52
N ARG A 171 11.58 17.50 -19.53
CA ARG A 171 10.39 17.80 -18.72
C ARG A 171 9.22 16.84 -19.02
N ARG A 172 8.99 16.48 -20.27
CA ARG A 172 7.93 15.52 -20.65
C ARG A 172 8.17 14.15 -20.04
N ALA A 173 9.39 13.63 -20.15
CA ALA A 173 9.76 12.34 -19.55
C ALA A 173 9.71 12.39 -18.01
N LEU A 174 10.13 13.49 -17.40
CA LEU A 174 10.10 13.72 -15.96
C LEU A 174 8.68 13.82 -15.41
N ASN A 175 7.76 14.46 -16.14
CA ASN A 175 6.34 14.52 -15.75
C ASN A 175 5.70 13.12 -15.77
N ALA A 176 6.03 12.29 -16.75
CA ALA A 176 5.55 10.91 -16.79
C ALA A 176 6.13 10.06 -15.65
N LEU A 177 7.42 10.23 -15.33
CA LEU A 177 8.04 9.59 -14.16
C LEU A 177 7.37 10.03 -12.85
N ALA A 178 7.11 11.32 -12.67
CA ALA A 178 6.48 11.84 -11.46
C ALA A 178 5.05 11.29 -11.27
N ALA A 179 4.29 11.18 -12.35
CA ALA A 179 2.93 10.64 -12.31
C ALA A 179 2.91 9.17 -11.90
N ASN A 180 3.81 8.36 -12.43
CA ASN A 180 3.84 6.91 -12.22
C ASN A 180 4.65 6.50 -10.97
N GLY A 181 5.63 7.31 -10.53
CA GLY A 181 6.58 6.93 -9.48
C GLY A 181 7.58 5.88 -9.96
N VAL A 182 8.34 5.30 -9.02
CA VAL A 182 9.29 4.21 -9.31
C VAL A 182 8.51 2.91 -9.41
N GLY A 183 8.50 2.29 -10.57
CA GLY A 183 7.82 1.02 -10.81
C GLY A 183 8.52 -0.14 -10.10
N ALA A 184 7.74 -1.01 -9.47
CA ALA A 184 8.25 -2.19 -8.77
C ALA A 184 7.81 -3.51 -9.43
N ILE A 185 6.56 -3.59 -9.88
CA ILE A 185 6.01 -4.79 -10.51
C ILE A 185 5.27 -4.41 -11.77
N THR A 186 5.55 -5.14 -12.87
CA THR A 186 4.73 -5.11 -14.08
C THR A 186 3.91 -6.38 -14.16
N TYR A 187 2.60 -6.26 -14.21
CA TYR A 187 1.66 -7.38 -14.36
C TYR A 187 1.50 -7.80 -15.83
N PRO A 188 1.02 -9.02 -16.11
CA PRO A 188 0.74 -9.45 -17.48
C PRO A 188 -0.24 -8.55 -18.24
N SER A 189 -1.13 -7.84 -17.54
CA SER A 189 -2.03 -6.83 -18.10
C SER A 189 -1.32 -5.54 -18.56
N GLY A 190 -0.02 -5.40 -18.31
CA GLY A 190 0.74 -4.18 -18.56
C GLY A 190 0.62 -3.14 -17.43
N HIS A 191 -0.21 -3.38 -16.41
CA HIS A 191 -0.30 -2.50 -15.24
C HIS A 191 1.02 -2.52 -14.45
N VAL A 192 1.45 -1.36 -13.98
CA VAL A 192 2.66 -1.21 -13.16
C VAL A 192 2.28 -0.65 -11.79
N ASP A 193 2.59 -1.39 -10.75
CA ASP A 193 2.53 -0.89 -9.38
C ASP A 193 3.86 -0.25 -8.98
N SER A 194 3.78 0.91 -8.33
CA SER A 194 4.94 1.57 -7.74
C SER A 194 5.39 0.88 -6.46
N LEU A 195 6.67 1.09 -6.09
CA LEU A 195 7.31 0.43 -4.95
C LEU A 195 6.54 0.66 -3.64
N ASP A 196 6.14 1.91 -3.37
CA ASP A 196 5.36 2.29 -2.18
C ASP A 196 4.02 1.55 -2.08
N VAL A 197 3.35 1.34 -3.20
CA VAL A 197 2.07 0.59 -3.25
C VAL A 197 2.28 -0.89 -2.94
N VAL A 198 3.30 -1.49 -3.56
CA VAL A 198 3.59 -2.93 -3.41
C VAL A 198 4.01 -3.26 -1.99
N VAL A 199 4.91 -2.47 -1.41
CA VAL A 199 5.42 -2.69 -0.05
C VAL A 199 4.29 -2.53 0.97
N LEU A 200 3.51 -1.45 0.90
CA LEU A 200 2.41 -1.22 1.83
C LEU A 200 1.34 -2.31 1.74
N ARG A 201 1.09 -2.85 0.53
CA ARG A 201 0.17 -3.97 0.34
C ARG A 201 0.70 -5.25 0.97
N ALA A 202 1.97 -5.59 0.73
CA ALA A 202 2.59 -6.81 1.24
C ALA A 202 2.66 -6.81 2.78
N THR A 203 3.10 -5.72 3.38
CA THR A 203 3.19 -5.57 4.84
C THR A 203 1.81 -5.63 5.51
N ARG A 204 0.82 -4.91 4.97
CA ARG A 204 -0.56 -4.96 5.47
C ARG A 204 -1.13 -6.37 5.41
N THR A 205 -0.98 -7.04 4.28
CA THR A 205 -1.48 -8.41 4.11
C THR A 205 -0.78 -9.37 5.07
N GLY A 206 0.55 -9.28 5.19
CA GLY A 206 1.31 -10.14 6.10
C GLY A 206 0.93 -9.96 7.57
N ILE A 207 0.79 -8.71 8.04
CA ILE A 207 0.33 -8.41 9.41
C ILE A 207 -1.06 -8.97 9.65
N ASN A 208 -1.99 -8.72 8.72
CA ASN A 208 -3.37 -9.15 8.88
C ASN A 208 -3.52 -10.67 8.89
N GLN A 209 -2.87 -11.36 7.96
CA GLN A 209 -2.88 -12.82 7.88
C GLN A 209 -2.26 -13.46 9.12
N THR A 210 -1.10 -12.98 9.57
CA THR A 210 -0.42 -13.55 10.74
C THR A 210 -1.26 -13.35 12.02
N ALA A 211 -1.85 -12.16 12.21
CA ALA A 211 -2.75 -11.94 13.33
C ALA A 211 -3.95 -12.90 13.31
N GLY A 212 -4.55 -13.13 12.14
CA GLY A 212 -5.66 -14.06 12.00
C GLY A 212 -5.27 -15.53 12.20
N GLU A 213 -4.05 -15.93 11.77
CA GLU A 213 -3.52 -17.28 12.01
C GLU A 213 -3.27 -17.53 13.50
N ILE A 214 -2.73 -16.53 14.22
CA ILE A 214 -2.54 -16.60 15.66
C ILE A 214 -3.90 -16.73 16.38
N THR A 215 -4.88 -15.90 16.01
CA THR A 215 -6.25 -16.00 16.60
C THR A 215 -6.87 -17.36 16.30
N ARG A 216 -6.65 -17.92 15.10
CA ARG A 216 -7.10 -19.28 14.77
C ARG A 216 -6.46 -20.34 15.66
N HIS A 217 -5.15 -20.26 15.87
CA HIS A 217 -4.43 -21.14 16.78
C HIS A 217 -4.97 -21.06 18.22
N ASN A 218 -5.20 -19.83 18.71
CA ASN A 218 -5.81 -19.61 20.02
C ASN A 218 -7.22 -20.22 20.11
N ALA A 219 -7.98 -20.12 19.03
CA ALA A 219 -9.29 -20.77 18.94
C ALA A 219 -9.20 -22.31 18.97
N ASP A 220 -8.17 -22.90 18.35
CA ASP A 220 -7.90 -24.33 18.41
C ASP A 220 -7.58 -24.78 19.85
N GLN A 221 -6.75 -24.03 20.58
CA GLN A 221 -6.41 -24.31 21.98
C GLN A 221 -7.64 -24.28 22.93
N LEU A 222 -8.65 -23.51 22.58
CA LEU A 222 -9.85 -23.31 23.39
C LEU A 222 -11.10 -24.05 22.85
N ASP A 223 -10.92 -24.98 21.91
CA ASP A 223 -12.00 -25.71 21.24
C ASP A 223 -13.10 -24.77 20.71
N CYS A 224 -12.68 -23.61 20.18
CA CYS A 224 -13.59 -22.57 19.67
C CYS A 224 -13.78 -22.74 18.16
N ASP A 225 -14.91 -23.29 17.73
CA ASP A 225 -15.24 -23.45 16.31
C ASP A 225 -15.70 -22.16 15.65
N LEU A 226 -16.49 -21.35 16.37
CA LEU A 226 -17.14 -20.19 15.81
C LEU A 226 -16.27 -18.94 15.92
N MET A 227 -16.23 -18.17 14.82
CA MET A 227 -15.48 -16.93 14.74
C MET A 227 -16.41 -15.80 14.30
N GLU A 228 -16.40 -14.66 15.00
CA GLU A 228 -17.07 -13.44 14.54
C GLU A 228 -16.13 -12.65 13.64
N LEU A 229 -16.53 -12.43 12.38
CA LEU A 229 -15.82 -11.57 11.46
C LEU A 229 -15.98 -10.11 11.86
N ASP A 230 -14.95 -9.29 11.73
CA ASP A 230 -15.12 -7.86 11.92
C ASP A 230 -15.88 -7.22 10.74
N ALA A 231 -16.40 -6.02 10.98
CA ALA A 231 -17.07 -5.23 9.96
C ALA A 231 -16.62 -3.78 10.02
N HIS A 232 -16.44 -3.20 8.87
CA HIS A 232 -16.07 -1.79 8.74
C HIS A 232 -16.82 -1.13 7.57
N VAL A 233 -17.05 0.16 7.71
CA VAL A 233 -17.68 0.95 6.65
C VAL A 233 -16.77 1.00 5.43
N GLY A 234 -17.35 0.76 4.24
CA GLY A 234 -16.62 0.77 2.99
C GLY A 234 -15.91 -0.53 2.67
N ALA A 235 -16.41 -1.66 3.17
CA ALA A 235 -16.01 -2.99 2.72
C ALA A 235 -16.24 -3.14 1.21
N ARG A 236 -15.43 -4.00 0.60
CA ARG A 236 -15.53 -4.33 -0.83
C ARG A 236 -16.91 -4.96 -1.11
N THR A 237 -17.57 -4.53 -2.16
CA THR A 237 -18.92 -5.03 -2.51
C THR A 237 -18.92 -6.09 -3.61
N GLY A 238 -17.77 -6.39 -4.23
CA GLY A 238 -17.70 -7.30 -5.35
C GLY A 238 -18.73 -6.93 -6.43
N ASP A 239 -19.42 -7.93 -6.94
CA ASP A 239 -20.54 -7.78 -7.90
C ASP A 239 -21.89 -7.58 -7.17
N GLY A 240 -21.90 -7.43 -5.86
CA GLY A 240 -23.10 -7.24 -5.03
C GLY A 240 -23.85 -8.54 -4.66
N GLY A 241 -23.33 -9.70 -5.10
CA GLY A 241 -23.92 -11.02 -4.80
C GLY A 241 -23.53 -11.58 -3.44
N GLN A 242 -24.01 -12.78 -3.16
CA GLN A 242 -23.61 -13.59 -2.00
C GLN A 242 -22.43 -14.48 -2.39
N ASP A 243 -21.25 -13.90 -2.49
CA ASP A 243 -20.03 -14.63 -2.84
C ASP A 243 -18.82 -14.10 -2.05
N LEU A 244 -17.72 -14.84 -2.16
CA LEU A 244 -16.48 -14.55 -1.45
C LEU A 244 -15.87 -13.17 -1.77
N THR A 245 -16.16 -12.58 -2.93
CA THR A 245 -15.63 -11.26 -3.34
C THR A 245 -16.41 -10.09 -2.77
N ASN A 246 -17.63 -10.33 -2.31
CA ASN A 246 -18.49 -9.34 -1.65
C ASN A 246 -18.27 -9.33 -0.14
N HIS A 247 -17.25 -8.61 0.30
CA HIS A 247 -16.92 -8.51 1.72
C HIS A 247 -18.05 -7.88 2.56
N SER A 248 -18.88 -7.02 1.97
CA SER A 248 -20.01 -6.42 2.68
C SER A 248 -21.13 -7.42 2.98
N TRP A 249 -21.19 -8.54 2.27
CA TRP A 249 -22.14 -9.60 2.51
C TRP A 249 -21.80 -10.41 3.76
N TRP A 250 -20.56 -10.86 3.87
CA TRP A 250 -20.13 -11.75 4.95
C TRP A 250 -19.51 -11.05 6.17
N GLN A 251 -19.14 -9.75 6.08
CA GLN A 251 -18.59 -9.04 7.23
C GLN A 251 -19.53 -9.04 8.43
N GLY A 252 -19.00 -9.12 9.65
CA GLY A 252 -19.74 -9.14 10.89
C GLY A 252 -20.61 -10.38 11.10
N GLN A 253 -20.52 -11.38 10.22
CA GLN A 253 -21.20 -12.66 10.40
C GLN A 253 -20.39 -13.59 11.30
N ILE A 254 -21.07 -14.59 11.86
CA ILE A 254 -20.40 -15.70 12.53
C ILE A 254 -20.10 -16.77 11.49
N VAL A 255 -18.87 -17.25 11.52
CA VAL A 255 -18.35 -18.31 10.64
C VAL A 255 -18.02 -19.53 11.47
N SER A 256 -18.40 -20.72 11.01
CA SER A 256 -17.96 -21.99 11.57
C SER A 256 -16.72 -22.49 10.81
N ARG A 257 -15.65 -22.78 11.54
CA ARG A 257 -14.43 -23.34 10.97
C ARG A 257 -14.59 -24.81 10.56
N SER A 258 -15.48 -25.53 11.24
CA SER A 258 -15.82 -26.93 10.94
C SER A 258 -16.95 -27.09 9.93
N GLY A 259 -17.62 -26.00 9.52
CA GLY A 259 -18.77 -26.04 8.62
C GLY A 259 -20.09 -26.41 9.33
N LYS A 260 -20.26 -26.04 10.62
CA LYS A 260 -21.49 -26.28 11.37
C LYS A 260 -22.69 -25.62 10.67
N HIS A 261 -23.76 -26.38 10.48
CA HIS A 261 -24.99 -25.91 9.83
C HIS A 261 -25.59 -24.67 10.55
N GLY A 262 -26.04 -23.71 9.77
CA GLY A 262 -26.65 -22.45 10.26
C GLY A 262 -25.64 -21.28 10.35
N TYR A 263 -24.38 -21.52 10.05
CA TYR A 263 -23.32 -20.50 9.96
C TYR A 263 -22.69 -20.50 8.57
N LEU A 264 -22.04 -19.40 8.19
CA LEU A 264 -21.18 -19.38 7.02
C LEU A 264 -19.99 -20.33 7.26
N SER A 265 -19.53 -20.95 6.17
CA SER A 265 -18.30 -21.75 6.16
C SER A 265 -17.07 -20.91 5.78
N LEU A 266 -15.88 -21.49 5.93
CA LEU A 266 -14.65 -20.87 5.44
C LEU A 266 -14.65 -20.69 3.90
N ASP A 267 -15.30 -21.59 3.17
CA ASP A 267 -15.42 -21.50 1.71
C ASP A 267 -16.32 -20.34 1.28
N ASP A 268 -17.44 -20.12 1.99
CA ASP A 268 -18.37 -19.01 1.71
C ASP A 268 -17.67 -17.64 1.76
N ILE A 269 -16.73 -17.47 2.69
CA ILE A 269 -15.98 -16.23 2.85
C ILE A 269 -14.67 -16.22 2.05
N GLY A 270 -14.34 -17.30 1.35
CA GLY A 270 -13.11 -17.47 0.57
C GLY A 270 -11.84 -17.42 1.41
N TYR A 271 -11.81 -18.06 2.58
CA TYR A 271 -10.60 -18.17 3.38
C TYR A 271 -9.52 -18.95 2.60
N GLY A 272 -8.40 -18.30 2.32
CA GLY A 272 -7.32 -18.85 1.47
C GLY A 272 -7.38 -18.39 0.00
N ASP A 273 -8.49 -17.79 -0.47
CA ASP A 273 -8.54 -17.15 -1.80
C ASP A 273 -7.99 -15.72 -1.71
N VAL A 274 -7.23 -15.32 -2.73
CA VAL A 274 -6.64 -13.96 -2.82
C VAL A 274 -7.70 -12.84 -2.82
N ARG A 275 -8.93 -13.13 -3.22
CA ARG A 275 -10.07 -12.19 -3.30
C ARG A 275 -10.97 -12.21 -2.08
N GLY A 276 -10.89 -13.25 -1.24
CA GLY A 276 -11.74 -13.51 -0.10
C GLY A 276 -11.20 -12.93 1.22
N PHE A 277 -11.65 -13.56 2.30
CA PHE A 277 -11.28 -13.20 3.67
C PHE A 277 -9.78 -13.37 3.91
N MET A 278 -9.14 -12.36 4.51
CA MET A 278 -7.67 -12.25 4.69
C MET A 278 -6.86 -12.33 3.39
N GLY A 279 -7.48 -12.23 2.22
CA GLY A 279 -6.81 -12.15 0.94
C GLY A 279 -6.12 -10.81 0.71
N ALA A 280 -5.67 -10.56 -0.52
CA ALA A 280 -4.94 -9.34 -0.87
C ALA A 280 -5.75 -8.06 -0.60
N ASN A 281 -5.17 -7.14 0.17
CA ASN A 281 -5.82 -5.90 0.61
C ASN A 281 -7.13 -6.09 1.40
N CYS A 282 -7.44 -7.28 1.88
CA CYS A 282 -8.51 -7.47 2.84
C CYS A 282 -8.13 -6.79 4.16
N ALA A 283 -9.05 -6.02 4.73
CA ALA A 283 -8.87 -5.38 6.03
C ALA A 283 -9.63 -6.09 7.16
N HIS A 284 -10.38 -7.15 6.81
CA HIS A 284 -11.14 -7.94 7.76
C HIS A 284 -10.25 -8.95 8.48
N ASN A 285 -10.59 -9.17 9.74
CA ASN A 285 -10.03 -10.20 10.61
C ASN A 285 -11.17 -10.83 11.42
N TRP A 286 -10.89 -11.72 12.35
CA TRP A 286 -11.88 -12.40 13.18
C TRP A 286 -11.51 -12.41 14.66
N SER A 287 -12.50 -12.69 15.50
CA SER A 287 -12.35 -12.97 16.92
C SER A 287 -13.09 -14.25 17.28
N MET A 288 -12.67 -14.89 18.33
CA MET A 288 -13.33 -16.09 18.86
C MET A 288 -14.75 -15.77 19.34
N TYR A 289 -15.69 -16.67 19.07
CA TYR A 289 -17.08 -16.51 19.47
C TYR A 289 -17.63 -17.79 20.10
N TRP A 290 -18.18 -17.67 21.27
CA TRP A 290 -18.83 -18.78 21.98
C TRP A 290 -20.32 -18.49 22.15
N GLU A 291 -21.18 -19.37 21.61
CA GLU A 291 -22.64 -19.25 21.78
C GLU A 291 -23.00 -19.23 23.27
N GLY A 292 -23.86 -18.31 23.66
CA GLY A 292 -24.32 -18.16 25.03
C GLY A 292 -23.33 -17.50 26.01
N ALA A 293 -22.06 -17.30 25.61
CA ALA A 293 -21.03 -16.65 26.43
C ALA A 293 -20.49 -15.35 25.80
N SER A 294 -20.32 -15.31 24.48
CA SER A 294 -19.90 -14.11 23.78
C SER A 294 -21.07 -13.19 23.43
N VAL A 295 -20.85 -11.89 23.52
CA VAL A 295 -21.78 -10.88 23.01
C VAL A 295 -21.36 -10.52 21.58
N ARG A 296 -22.30 -10.53 20.63
CA ARG A 296 -22.04 -10.13 19.25
C ARG A 296 -21.59 -8.67 19.18
N SER A 297 -20.45 -8.44 18.54
CA SER A 297 -19.96 -7.08 18.28
C SER A 297 -20.78 -6.40 17.18
N TYR A 298 -21.35 -7.18 16.26
CA TYR A 298 -22.09 -6.68 15.10
C TYR A 298 -23.52 -7.23 15.09
N THR A 299 -24.46 -6.45 15.69
CA THR A 299 -25.88 -6.76 15.59
C THR A 299 -26.39 -6.53 14.16
N PRO A 300 -27.53 -7.14 13.77
CA PRO A 300 -28.13 -6.91 12.45
C PRO A 300 -28.33 -5.41 12.13
N GLU A 301 -28.77 -4.62 13.11
CA GLU A 301 -29.00 -3.19 12.97
C GLU A 301 -27.69 -2.43 12.73
N ARG A 302 -26.63 -2.77 13.48
CA ARG A 302 -25.28 -2.19 13.32
C ARG A 302 -24.70 -2.55 11.97
N LEU A 303 -24.84 -3.79 11.50
CA LEU A 303 -24.38 -4.21 10.18
C LEU A 303 -25.17 -3.50 9.07
N ALA A 304 -26.48 -3.38 9.19
CA ALA A 304 -27.29 -2.63 8.24
C ALA A 304 -26.82 -1.18 8.15
N ALA A 305 -26.55 -0.53 9.28
CA ALA A 305 -26.01 0.83 9.31
C ALA A 305 -24.61 0.95 8.68
N ILE A 306 -23.73 -0.03 8.92
CA ILE A 306 -22.40 -0.08 8.31
C ILE A 306 -22.50 -0.23 6.79
N ASN A 307 -23.33 -1.14 6.31
CA ASN A 307 -23.49 -1.46 4.89
C ASN A 307 -24.25 -0.37 4.11
N ALA A 308 -25.24 0.27 4.74
CA ALA A 308 -26.01 1.35 4.13
C ALA A 308 -25.35 2.73 4.26
N ALA A 309 -24.17 2.82 4.90
CA ALA A 309 -23.53 4.10 5.15
C ALA A 309 -23.24 4.86 3.84
N THR A 310 -23.81 6.03 3.72
CA THR A 310 -23.58 6.98 2.64
C THR A 310 -22.91 8.25 3.16
N VAL A 311 -22.38 9.04 2.26
CA VAL A 311 -21.90 10.41 2.51
C VAL A 311 -22.43 11.32 1.43
N THR A 312 -22.67 12.57 1.76
CA THR A 312 -23.09 13.57 0.77
C THR A 312 -21.89 14.28 0.17
N TYR A 313 -21.81 14.31 -1.15
CA TYR A 313 -20.81 15.07 -1.89
C TYR A 313 -21.42 15.76 -3.09
N ASN A 314 -21.22 17.09 -3.21
CA ASN A 314 -21.86 17.96 -4.23
C ASN A 314 -23.38 17.77 -4.30
N GLY A 315 -24.03 17.69 -3.13
CA GLY A 315 -25.49 17.54 -3.00
C GLY A 315 -26.03 16.17 -3.38
N LYS A 316 -25.16 15.16 -3.58
CA LYS A 316 -25.56 13.78 -3.90
C LYS A 316 -25.07 12.81 -2.86
N ASP A 317 -25.94 11.88 -2.47
CA ASP A 317 -25.56 10.77 -1.60
C ASP A 317 -24.83 9.70 -2.41
N ILE A 318 -23.67 9.30 -1.92
CA ILE A 318 -22.82 8.25 -2.50
C ILE A 318 -22.48 7.22 -1.44
N GLY A 319 -22.47 5.96 -1.83
CA GLY A 319 -22.06 4.87 -0.93
C GLY A 319 -20.63 5.09 -0.42
N ARG A 320 -20.40 4.75 0.85
CA ARG A 320 -19.13 5.05 1.53
C ARG A 320 -17.93 4.35 0.88
N TYR A 321 -18.11 3.14 0.35
CA TYR A 321 -17.06 2.48 -0.43
C TYR A 321 -16.62 3.35 -1.63
N LYS A 322 -17.58 3.83 -2.43
CA LYS A 322 -17.30 4.73 -3.57
C LYS A 322 -16.60 6.01 -3.11
N ALA A 323 -17.06 6.61 -2.02
CA ALA A 323 -16.44 7.80 -1.45
C ALA A 323 -14.97 7.55 -1.04
N THR A 324 -14.67 6.40 -0.41
CA THR A 324 -13.29 6.05 -0.06
C THR A 324 -12.40 5.82 -1.29
N GLN A 325 -12.95 5.27 -2.39
CA GLN A 325 -12.20 5.17 -3.66
C GLN A 325 -11.90 6.54 -4.27
N MET A 326 -12.86 7.47 -4.21
CA MET A 326 -12.66 8.87 -4.64
C MET A 326 -11.60 9.57 -3.79
N GLN A 327 -11.62 9.40 -2.46
CA GLN A 327 -10.58 9.90 -1.57
C GLN A 327 -9.20 9.35 -1.95
N ARG A 328 -9.08 8.04 -2.12
CA ARG A 328 -7.82 7.38 -2.54
C ARG A 328 -7.31 7.90 -3.89
N ALA A 329 -8.19 8.22 -4.83
CA ALA A 329 -7.79 8.81 -6.10
C ALA A 329 -7.18 10.21 -5.91
N GLN A 330 -7.76 11.02 -5.03
CA GLN A 330 -7.22 12.35 -4.70
C GLN A 330 -5.90 12.27 -3.92
N GLU A 331 -5.78 11.34 -2.97
CA GLU A 331 -4.54 11.08 -2.23
C GLU A 331 -3.41 10.64 -3.18
N ARG A 332 -3.70 9.78 -4.18
CA ARG A 332 -2.73 9.42 -5.23
C ARG A 332 -2.32 10.62 -6.08
N GLN A 333 -3.27 11.51 -6.43
CA GLN A 333 -2.96 12.73 -7.18
C GLN A 333 -2.03 13.65 -6.37
N ILE A 334 -2.30 13.86 -5.09
CA ILE A 334 -1.41 14.64 -4.21
C ILE A 334 0.00 14.05 -4.16
N ARG A 335 0.14 12.72 -4.09
CA ARG A 335 1.46 12.08 -4.16
C ARG A 335 2.15 12.33 -5.50
N ALA A 336 1.42 12.22 -6.60
CA ALA A 336 1.97 12.53 -7.93
C ALA A 336 2.44 13.97 -8.03
N ASP A 337 1.66 14.93 -7.52
CA ASP A 337 2.02 16.35 -7.53
C ASP A 337 3.22 16.66 -6.62
N LYS A 338 3.32 16.00 -5.46
CA LYS A 338 4.52 16.09 -4.60
C LYS A 338 5.76 15.55 -5.30
N ARG A 339 5.65 14.39 -5.98
CA ARG A 339 6.75 13.85 -6.79
C ARG A 339 7.13 14.80 -7.94
N ALA A 340 6.14 15.38 -8.62
CA ALA A 340 6.39 16.36 -9.68
C ALA A 340 7.17 17.56 -9.18
N PHE A 341 6.84 18.06 -7.98
CA PHE A 341 7.60 19.15 -7.34
C PHE A 341 9.05 18.75 -7.05
N LEU A 342 9.26 17.55 -6.45
CA LEU A 342 10.61 17.04 -6.16
C LEU A 342 11.44 16.84 -7.45
N VAL A 343 10.82 16.26 -8.47
CA VAL A 343 11.43 16.01 -9.79
C VAL A 343 11.83 17.33 -10.45
N ALA A 344 10.95 18.33 -10.47
CA ALA A 344 11.22 19.63 -11.04
C ALA A 344 12.36 20.35 -10.29
N ARG A 345 12.36 20.26 -8.96
CA ARG A 345 13.44 20.81 -8.12
C ARG A 345 14.78 20.14 -8.38
N GLU A 346 14.84 18.81 -8.43
CA GLU A 346 16.06 18.03 -8.69
C GLU A 346 16.61 18.30 -10.11
N SER A 347 15.72 18.53 -11.08
CA SER A 347 16.11 18.87 -12.47
C SER A 347 16.53 20.32 -12.65
N GLY A 348 16.31 21.20 -11.65
CA GLY A 348 16.62 22.64 -11.72
C GLY A 348 15.65 23.48 -12.56
N GLN A 349 14.52 22.92 -13.00
CA GLN A 349 13.53 23.59 -13.86
C GLN A 349 12.54 24.43 -13.02
N LYS A 350 12.84 25.71 -12.83
CA LYS A 350 12.09 26.62 -11.93
C LYS A 350 10.62 26.80 -12.31
N ASP A 351 10.32 26.93 -13.61
CA ASP A 351 8.94 27.06 -14.07
C ASP A 351 8.12 25.79 -13.85
N ALA A 352 8.75 24.62 -14.05
CA ALA A 352 8.12 23.34 -13.74
C ALA A 352 7.91 23.15 -12.23
N GLU A 353 8.87 23.60 -11.39
CA GLU A 353 8.75 23.57 -9.92
C GLU A 353 7.56 24.42 -9.46
N LYS A 354 7.40 25.63 -10.01
CA LYS A 354 6.24 26.49 -9.73
C LYS A 354 4.93 25.84 -10.17
N ALA A 355 4.86 25.38 -11.42
CA ALA A 355 3.66 24.73 -11.95
C ALA A 355 3.26 23.48 -11.13
N ALA A 356 4.23 22.72 -10.63
CA ALA A 356 3.98 21.59 -9.74
C ALA A 356 3.47 22.04 -8.35
N ALA A 357 3.99 23.14 -7.82
CA ALA A 357 3.52 23.74 -6.58
C ALA A 357 2.05 24.19 -6.68
N ASP A 358 1.69 24.84 -7.79
CA ASP A 358 0.30 25.29 -8.06
C ASP A 358 -0.66 24.10 -8.15
N LYS A 359 -0.29 23.04 -8.87
CA LYS A 359 -1.08 21.80 -8.95
C LYS A 359 -1.25 21.13 -7.59
N LEU A 360 -0.16 21.04 -6.79
CA LEU A 360 -0.23 20.49 -5.45
C LEU A 360 -1.16 21.28 -4.55
N ALA A 361 -1.14 22.60 -4.61
CA ALA A 361 -2.05 23.46 -3.86
C ALA A 361 -3.51 23.20 -4.25
N ALA A 362 -3.80 23.10 -5.55
CA ALA A 362 -5.14 22.79 -6.07
C ALA A 362 -5.62 21.39 -5.63
N SER A 363 -4.77 20.38 -5.74
CA SER A 363 -5.11 19.00 -5.32
C SER A 363 -5.39 18.91 -3.82
N ARG A 364 -4.61 19.59 -2.99
CA ARG A 364 -4.87 19.68 -1.54
C ARG A 364 -6.17 20.41 -1.21
N ALA A 365 -6.46 21.50 -1.91
CA ALA A 365 -7.72 22.23 -1.74
C ALA A 365 -8.92 21.34 -2.10
N LYS A 366 -8.83 20.59 -3.20
CA LYS A 366 -9.85 19.63 -3.62
C LYS A 366 -10.08 18.52 -2.60
N LEU A 367 -9.01 17.92 -2.05
CA LEU A 367 -9.15 16.91 -1.00
C LEU A 367 -9.75 17.50 0.26
N LYS A 368 -9.32 18.69 0.68
CA LYS A 368 -9.87 19.38 1.85
C LYS A 368 -11.38 19.65 1.69
N ASP A 369 -11.81 20.13 0.53
CA ASP A 369 -13.22 20.33 0.21
C ASP A 369 -13.99 19.01 0.25
N PHE A 370 -13.48 17.96 -0.40
CA PHE A 370 -14.08 16.63 -0.38
C PHE A 370 -14.25 16.09 1.06
N LEU A 371 -13.23 16.20 1.89
CA LEU A 371 -13.28 15.73 3.29
C LEU A 371 -14.26 16.57 4.13
N SER A 372 -14.35 17.89 3.89
CA SER A 372 -15.29 18.76 4.61
C SER A 372 -16.75 18.44 4.29
N GLN A 373 -17.05 18.03 3.06
CA GLN A 373 -18.41 17.66 2.65
C GLN A 373 -18.79 16.25 3.08
N THR A 374 -17.83 15.29 3.01
CA THR A 374 -18.12 13.88 3.26
C THR A 374 -17.95 13.45 4.72
N GLY A 375 -17.28 14.25 5.54
CA GLY A 375 -16.92 13.89 6.91
C GLY A 375 -15.91 12.71 7.01
N LEU A 376 -15.27 12.32 5.91
CA LEU A 376 -14.27 11.27 5.91
C LEU A 376 -12.99 11.73 6.60
N HIS A 377 -12.34 10.77 7.28
CA HIS A 377 -11.07 11.04 7.96
C HIS A 377 -9.94 11.24 6.96
N GLN A 378 -9.04 12.21 7.23
CA GLN A 378 -7.82 12.42 6.47
C GLN A 378 -6.72 11.46 6.93
N TYR A 379 -6.16 10.71 5.99
CA TYR A 379 -5.03 9.80 6.26
C TYR A 379 -3.71 10.40 5.74
N GLN A 380 -3.03 11.17 6.55
CA GLN A 380 -1.80 11.87 6.17
C GLN A 380 -0.71 10.94 5.60
N LEU A 381 -0.58 9.73 6.13
CA LEU A 381 0.36 8.72 5.63
C LEU A 381 0.08 8.31 4.18
N ARG A 382 -1.19 8.35 3.73
CA ARG A 382 -1.56 8.04 2.35
C ARG A 382 -1.20 9.14 1.36
N GLU A 383 -0.94 10.34 1.85
CA GLU A 383 -0.47 11.48 1.07
C GLU A 383 1.06 11.64 1.15
N SER A 384 1.74 10.86 1.99
CA SER A 384 3.17 10.95 2.21
C SER A 384 3.95 10.59 0.95
N VAL A 385 5.02 11.32 0.71
CA VAL A 385 6.03 11.04 -0.31
C VAL A 385 7.38 11.26 0.32
N PRO A 386 8.28 10.27 0.25
CA PRO A 386 9.64 10.42 0.71
C PRO A 386 10.32 11.63 0.08
N GLY A 387 11.14 12.31 0.85
CA GLY A 387 11.80 13.54 0.40
C GLY A 387 10.91 14.77 0.31
N PHE A 388 9.59 14.64 0.53
CA PHE A 388 8.68 15.77 0.63
C PHE A 388 8.33 16.06 2.09
N GLY A 389 9.30 16.61 2.82
CA GLY A 389 9.16 16.96 4.23
C GLY A 389 8.58 18.36 4.46
N ARG A 390 8.77 18.87 5.68
CA ARG A 390 8.28 20.21 6.08
C ARG A 390 8.90 21.31 5.24
N SER A 391 10.19 21.22 4.91
CA SER A 391 10.92 22.19 4.10
C SER A 391 10.34 22.29 2.69
N GLU A 392 10.12 21.14 2.05
CA GLU A 392 9.54 21.05 0.71
C GLU A 392 8.10 21.56 0.69
N ALA A 393 7.32 21.21 1.72
CA ALA A 393 5.95 21.68 1.88
C ALA A 393 5.87 23.21 2.02
N ALA A 394 6.75 23.80 2.82
CA ALA A 394 6.85 25.25 2.99
C ALA A 394 7.27 25.94 1.68
N SER A 395 8.27 25.38 0.99
CA SER A 395 8.73 25.89 -0.29
C SER A 395 7.64 25.84 -1.37
N ALA A 396 6.94 24.71 -1.50
CA ALA A 396 5.83 24.58 -2.45
C ALA A 396 4.70 25.58 -2.14
N ALA A 397 4.33 25.73 -0.87
CA ALA A 397 3.30 26.67 -0.46
C ALA A 397 3.68 28.13 -0.71
N ALA A 398 4.98 28.49 -0.56
CA ALA A 398 5.47 29.83 -0.88
C ALA A 398 5.47 30.12 -2.39
N GLN A 399 5.77 29.11 -3.22
CA GLN A 399 5.76 29.24 -4.68
C GLN A 399 4.33 29.33 -5.24
N ALA A 400 3.38 28.58 -4.72
CA ALA A 400 1.98 28.62 -5.15
C ALA A 400 1.27 29.96 -4.79
N LYS A 401 1.84 30.77 -3.90
CA LYS A 401 1.31 32.11 -3.56
C LYS A 401 1.84 33.25 -4.45
N LYS A 402 2.89 32.98 -5.21
CA LYS A 402 3.48 33.93 -6.19
C LYS A 402 2.84 33.77 -7.57
#